data_dc1c00df844b4ca39e6500d862f52a2e
#
_entry.id   dc1c00df844b4ca39e6500d862f52a2e
#
_cell.length_a   1.000
_cell.length_b   1.000
_cell.length_c   1.000
_cell.angle_alpha   90.00
_cell.angle_beta   90.00
_cell.angle_gamma   90.00
#
_symmetry.space_group_name_H-M   'P 1'
#
loop_
_entity.id
_entity.type
_entity.pdbx_description
1 polymer ?
#
loop_
_entity_poly.entity_id
_entity_poly.type
_entity_poly.pdbx_seq_one_letter_code
_entity_poly.pdbx_strand_id
1 'polypeptide(L)'
;PASPSICRVSRDGESGRQHQPEFTRVEWDRLGMQLDEIVADTTGVIRAALDMEIGVSELDYRAAFIAACDIDPLTADISELADAAGADDELRAAVGAERDDWLDLLLATRVIAEFPPGQLTVLRHSPASQAALARLGPADDRVADRFEVFLGPVELANGYVELTDAAEQARRIEADNEARRRRGRPVRPVDKQLIEAMEAGLPACAGVALGLER
;
A
#
# COMPACT_ATOMS: atom_id res chain seq x y z
N PRO A 1 16.67 10.33 -15.81
CA PRO A 1 15.95 9.05 -15.86
C PRO A 1 16.41 8.19 -14.70
N ALA A 2 15.47 7.84 -13.80
CA ALA A 2 15.78 6.90 -12.74
C ALA A 2 16.05 5.52 -13.37
N SER A 3 17.08 4.85 -12.93
CA SER A 3 17.39 3.50 -13.40
C SER A 3 16.56 2.50 -12.59
N PRO A 4 15.90 1.53 -13.23
CA PRO A 4 15.22 0.48 -12.48
C PRO A 4 16.23 -0.36 -11.69
N SER A 5 15.83 -0.77 -10.49
CA SER A 5 16.56 -1.70 -9.64
C SER A 5 15.87 -3.05 -9.66
N ILE A 6 16.63 -4.12 -9.91
CA ILE A 6 16.14 -5.50 -9.80
C ILE A 6 17.00 -6.20 -8.76
N CYS A 7 16.38 -6.59 -7.65
CA CYS A 7 17.12 -7.23 -6.55
C CYS A 7 16.27 -8.26 -5.82
N ARG A 8 16.95 -9.19 -5.16
CA ARG A 8 16.31 -10.06 -4.18
C ARG A 8 16.06 -9.29 -2.88
N VAL A 9 14.89 -9.46 -2.33
CA VAL A 9 14.47 -8.86 -1.07
C VAL A 9 13.90 -9.95 -0.16
N SER A 10 13.99 -9.72 1.15
CA SER A 10 13.45 -10.64 2.15
C SER A 10 12.48 -9.92 3.05
N ARG A 11 11.37 -10.60 3.39
CA ARG A 11 10.41 -10.15 4.39
C ARG A 11 10.29 -11.20 5.48
N ASP A 12 10.66 -10.82 6.70
CA ASP A 12 10.57 -11.70 7.87
C ASP A 12 9.11 -11.96 8.24
N GLY A 13 8.80 -13.25 8.49
CA GLY A 13 7.46 -13.70 8.90
C GLY A 13 6.45 -13.88 7.76
N GLU A 14 6.76 -13.49 6.53
CA GLU A 14 5.89 -13.71 5.37
C GLU A 14 6.20 -15.05 4.68
N SER A 15 5.42 -16.08 5.02
CA SER A 15 5.51 -17.39 4.37
C SER A 15 4.11 -17.97 4.18
N GLY A 16 3.72 -18.26 2.94
CA GLY A 16 2.40 -18.76 2.61
C GLY A 16 2.25 -19.12 1.13
N ARG A 17 1.03 -19.45 0.74
CA ARG A 17 0.74 -19.88 -0.64
C ARG A 17 1.04 -18.80 -1.69
N GLN A 18 0.97 -17.52 -1.32
CA GLN A 18 1.19 -16.37 -2.20
C GLN A 18 2.40 -15.53 -1.77
N HIS A 19 3.08 -15.88 -0.67
CA HIS A 19 4.21 -15.13 -0.13
C HIS A 19 5.38 -16.06 0.12
N GLN A 20 6.55 -15.66 -0.37
CA GLN A 20 7.82 -16.30 -0.07
C GLN A 20 8.68 -15.35 0.76
N PRO A 21 9.46 -15.86 1.74
CA PRO A 21 10.31 -15.01 2.57
C PRO A 21 11.40 -14.29 1.78
N GLU A 22 11.78 -14.80 0.61
CA GLU A 22 12.69 -14.17 -0.34
C GLU A 22 12.05 -14.16 -1.73
N PHE A 23 12.06 -13.00 -2.40
CA PHE A 23 11.51 -12.83 -3.75
C PHE A 23 12.27 -11.75 -4.52
N THR A 24 12.13 -11.73 -5.84
CA THR A 24 12.72 -10.71 -6.71
C THR A 24 11.77 -9.53 -6.88
N ARG A 25 12.28 -8.35 -6.60
CA ARG A 25 11.56 -7.08 -6.74
C ARG A 25 12.17 -6.22 -7.83
N VAL A 26 11.33 -5.65 -8.66
CA VAL A 26 11.68 -4.57 -9.57
C VAL A 26 11.16 -3.28 -8.98
N GLU A 27 12.02 -2.27 -8.85
CA GLU A 27 11.65 -0.93 -8.40
C GLU A 27 12.12 0.11 -9.40
N TRP A 28 11.32 1.13 -9.62
CA TRP A 28 11.73 2.30 -10.37
C TRP A 28 10.99 3.54 -9.92
N ASP A 29 11.66 4.69 -10.08
CA ASP A 29 11.11 6.01 -9.79
C ASP A 29 11.06 6.85 -11.06
N ARG A 30 10.10 7.77 -11.11
CA ARG A 30 9.92 8.74 -12.19
C ARG A 30 9.86 10.14 -11.62
N LEU A 31 10.85 10.96 -11.96
CA LEU A 31 10.90 12.35 -11.55
C LEU A 31 9.75 13.13 -12.16
N GLY A 32 9.06 13.92 -11.33
CA GLY A 32 7.98 14.82 -11.73
C GLY A 32 6.63 14.14 -12.00
N MET A 33 6.56 12.81 -12.05
CA MET A 33 5.29 12.10 -12.25
C MET A 33 4.37 12.24 -11.04
N GLN A 34 3.08 12.30 -11.32
CA GLN A 34 1.98 12.25 -10.37
C GLN A 34 1.32 10.86 -10.40
N LEU A 35 0.33 10.66 -9.54
CA LEU A 35 -0.29 9.35 -9.34
C LEU A 35 -0.83 8.73 -10.64
N ASP A 36 -1.54 9.49 -11.47
CA ASP A 36 -2.11 8.96 -12.73
C ASP A 36 -1.04 8.51 -13.70
N GLU A 37 0.07 9.26 -13.76
CA GLU A 37 1.17 8.97 -14.68
C GLU A 37 1.93 7.70 -14.27
N ILE A 38 2.23 7.52 -12.98
CA ILE A 38 2.93 6.32 -12.50
C ILE A 38 2.03 5.07 -12.54
N VAL A 39 0.72 5.21 -12.36
CA VAL A 39 -0.26 4.14 -12.56
C VAL A 39 -0.25 3.68 -14.02
N ALA A 40 -0.30 4.63 -14.98
CA ALA A 40 -0.24 4.31 -16.40
C ALA A 40 1.10 3.66 -16.81
N ASP A 41 2.23 4.16 -16.28
CA ASP A 41 3.57 3.57 -16.51
C ASP A 41 3.62 2.13 -15.97
N THR A 42 3.13 1.90 -14.75
CA THR A 42 3.10 0.57 -14.09
C THR A 42 2.25 -0.43 -14.86
N THR A 43 1.03 -0.08 -15.21
CA THR A 43 0.12 -0.97 -15.95
C THR A 43 0.64 -1.24 -17.36
N GLY A 44 1.34 -0.29 -17.98
CA GLY A 44 2.05 -0.46 -19.23
C GLY A 44 3.19 -1.48 -19.14
N VAL A 45 4.00 -1.41 -18.08
CA VAL A 45 5.09 -2.37 -17.81
C VAL A 45 4.52 -3.78 -17.58
N ILE A 46 3.45 -3.91 -16.79
CA ILE A 46 2.82 -5.22 -16.52
C ILE A 46 2.27 -5.82 -17.82
N ARG A 47 1.56 -5.06 -18.65
CA ARG A 47 1.07 -5.51 -19.95
C ARG A 47 2.19 -6.00 -20.87
N ALA A 48 3.28 -5.23 -20.93
CA ALA A 48 4.45 -5.60 -21.74
C ALA A 48 5.12 -6.88 -21.23
N ALA A 49 5.23 -7.04 -19.90
CA ALA A 49 5.82 -8.23 -19.28
C ALA A 49 4.97 -9.49 -19.48
N LEU A 50 3.65 -9.37 -19.46
CA LEU A 50 2.73 -10.49 -19.69
C LEU A 50 2.53 -10.81 -21.18
N ASP A 51 2.97 -9.94 -22.10
CA ASP A 51 2.72 -10.01 -23.52
C ASP A 51 1.22 -10.24 -23.85
N MET A 52 0.35 -9.52 -23.15
CA MET A 52 -1.11 -9.68 -23.21
C MET A 52 -1.81 -8.33 -23.24
N GLU A 53 -2.85 -8.25 -24.08
CA GLU A 53 -3.85 -7.19 -23.99
C GLU A 53 -4.81 -7.51 -22.84
N ILE A 54 -4.54 -6.92 -21.68
CA ILE A 54 -5.33 -7.09 -20.46
C ILE A 54 -6.07 -5.80 -20.11
N GLY A 55 -7.36 -5.89 -19.77
CA GLY A 55 -8.14 -4.76 -19.29
C GLY A 55 -7.61 -4.18 -17.99
N VAL A 56 -7.80 -2.89 -17.79
CA VAL A 56 -7.48 -2.20 -16.52
C VAL A 56 -8.74 -1.53 -16.01
N SER A 57 -9.10 -1.76 -14.75
CA SER A 57 -10.07 -0.96 -14.01
C SER A 57 -9.38 -0.24 -12.86
N GLU A 58 -9.78 0.98 -12.61
CA GLU A 58 -9.31 1.77 -11.49
C GLU A 58 -10.44 1.93 -10.48
N LEU A 59 -10.15 1.66 -9.22
CA LEU A 59 -11.08 1.75 -8.11
C LEU A 59 -10.47 2.64 -7.02
N ASP A 60 -11.26 3.56 -6.51
CA ASP A 60 -10.93 4.27 -5.28
C ASP A 60 -11.14 3.33 -4.08
N TYR A 61 -10.19 3.33 -3.13
CA TYR A 61 -10.21 2.46 -1.93
C TYR A 61 -11.51 2.63 -1.15
N ARG A 62 -11.93 3.88 -0.91
CA ARG A 62 -13.17 4.17 -0.19
C ARG A 62 -14.39 3.62 -0.93
N ALA A 63 -14.46 3.83 -2.24
CA ALA A 63 -15.57 3.35 -3.06
C ALA A 63 -15.63 1.81 -3.10
N ALA A 64 -14.47 1.15 -3.18
CA ALA A 64 -14.38 -0.31 -3.16
C ALA A 64 -14.86 -0.90 -1.82
N PHE A 65 -14.49 -0.29 -0.70
CA PHE A 65 -14.97 -0.69 0.64
C PHE A 65 -16.47 -0.49 0.80
N ILE A 66 -17.01 0.66 0.39
CA ILE A 66 -18.45 0.91 0.46
C ILE A 66 -19.21 -0.14 -0.38
N ALA A 67 -18.72 -0.47 -1.58
CA ALA A 67 -19.36 -1.45 -2.44
C ALA A 67 -19.31 -2.88 -1.86
N ALA A 68 -18.18 -3.30 -1.28
CA ALA A 68 -17.99 -4.66 -0.81
C ALA A 68 -18.48 -4.90 0.63
N CYS A 69 -18.45 -3.89 1.49
CA CYS A 69 -18.68 -4.02 2.93
C CYS A 69 -19.82 -3.13 3.46
N ASP A 70 -20.37 -2.23 2.64
CA ASP A 70 -21.35 -1.19 3.06
C ASP A 70 -20.83 -0.29 4.20
N ILE A 71 -19.51 -0.02 4.20
CA ILE A 71 -18.80 0.74 5.23
C ILE A 71 -17.89 1.80 4.60
N ASP A 72 -17.84 2.99 5.20
CA ASP A 72 -16.85 4.01 4.85
C ASP A 72 -15.53 3.77 5.60
N PRO A 73 -14.46 3.31 4.92
CA PRO A 73 -13.19 2.97 5.56
C PRO A 73 -12.44 4.18 6.12
N LEU A 74 -12.85 5.42 5.81
CA LEU A 74 -12.22 6.63 6.34
C LEU A 74 -12.82 7.08 7.68
N THR A 75 -14.05 6.64 8.00
CA THR A 75 -14.78 7.13 9.18
C THR A 75 -15.24 6.03 10.14
N ALA A 76 -15.39 4.78 9.64
CA ALA A 76 -15.84 3.66 10.45
C ALA A 76 -14.95 3.42 11.67
N ASP A 77 -15.56 3.16 12.81
CA ASP A 77 -14.84 2.75 14.02
C ASP A 77 -14.52 1.24 14.02
N ILE A 78 -13.76 0.80 15.03
CA ILE A 78 -13.34 -0.60 15.15
C ILE A 78 -14.53 -1.55 15.30
N SER A 79 -15.60 -1.14 15.99
CA SER A 79 -16.80 -1.96 16.18
C SER A 79 -17.50 -2.19 14.85
N GLU A 80 -17.68 -1.13 14.06
CA GLU A 80 -18.30 -1.17 12.74
C GLU A 80 -17.50 -2.06 11.77
N LEU A 81 -16.16 -1.92 11.78
CA LEU A 81 -15.27 -2.74 10.96
C LEU A 81 -15.33 -4.21 11.36
N ALA A 82 -15.32 -4.51 12.67
CA ALA A 82 -15.41 -5.88 13.18
C ALA A 82 -16.77 -6.52 12.86
N ASP A 83 -17.87 -5.75 12.96
CA ASP A 83 -19.22 -6.22 12.59
C ASP A 83 -19.30 -6.55 11.10
N ALA A 84 -18.72 -5.69 10.22
CA ALA A 84 -18.64 -5.94 8.78
C ALA A 84 -17.81 -7.19 8.44
N ALA A 85 -16.78 -7.49 9.24
CA ALA A 85 -16.01 -8.72 9.11
C ALA A 85 -16.80 -9.97 9.59
N GLY A 86 -17.94 -9.79 10.27
CA GLY A 86 -18.69 -10.87 10.92
C GLY A 86 -17.92 -11.48 12.11
N ALA A 87 -17.15 -10.64 12.80
CA ALA A 87 -16.22 -11.10 13.81
C ALA A 87 -16.94 -11.58 15.10
N ASP A 88 -16.67 -12.81 15.52
CA ASP A 88 -16.97 -13.33 16.85
C ASP A 88 -15.93 -12.86 17.88
N ASP A 89 -16.10 -13.26 19.13
CA ASP A 89 -15.21 -12.87 20.23
C ASP A 89 -13.76 -13.35 20.03
N GLU A 90 -13.57 -14.51 19.39
CA GLU A 90 -12.24 -15.07 19.11
C GLU A 90 -11.52 -14.25 18.05
N LEU A 91 -12.17 -13.93 16.96
CA LEU A 91 -11.60 -13.08 15.90
C LEU A 91 -11.35 -11.65 16.39
N ARG A 92 -12.26 -11.08 17.21
CA ARG A 92 -12.05 -9.77 17.84
C ARG A 92 -10.82 -9.78 18.74
N ALA A 93 -10.61 -10.81 19.52
CA ALA A 93 -9.43 -10.95 20.37
C ALA A 93 -8.15 -11.14 19.53
N ALA A 94 -8.22 -11.86 18.41
CA ALA A 94 -7.07 -12.13 17.55
C ALA A 94 -6.61 -10.89 16.75
N VAL A 95 -7.53 -10.12 16.18
CA VAL A 95 -7.21 -8.90 15.42
C VAL A 95 -6.85 -7.74 16.35
N GLY A 96 -7.60 -7.60 17.46
CA GLY A 96 -7.30 -6.63 18.50
C GLY A 96 -7.85 -5.22 18.25
N ALA A 97 -7.14 -4.21 18.82
CA ALA A 97 -7.64 -2.85 18.95
C ALA A 97 -7.02 -1.85 17.94
N GLU A 98 -6.32 -2.33 16.92
CA GLU A 98 -5.76 -1.46 15.90
C GLU A 98 -6.69 -1.42 14.68
N ARG A 99 -7.13 -0.23 14.31
CA ARG A 99 -8.11 -0.02 13.25
C ARG A 99 -7.62 -0.50 11.88
N ASP A 100 -6.34 -0.29 11.57
CA ASP A 100 -5.76 -0.66 10.29
C ASP A 100 -5.68 -2.18 10.12
N ASP A 101 -5.51 -2.96 11.20
CA ASP A 101 -5.53 -4.43 11.14
C ASP A 101 -6.93 -4.95 10.70
N TRP A 102 -8.01 -4.25 11.08
CA TRP A 102 -9.37 -4.55 10.61
C TRP A 102 -9.60 -4.15 9.16
N LEU A 103 -9.04 -3.00 8.72
CA LEU A 103 -9.07 -2.60 7.33
C LEU A 103 -8.33 -3.61 6.44
N ASP A 104 -7.16 -4.06 6.86
CA ASP A 104 -6.38 -5.07 6.12
C ASP A 104 -7.13 -6.41 6.03
N LEU A 105 -7.79 -6.84 7.11
CA LEU A 105 -8.62 -8.04 7.11
C LEU A 105 -9.78 -7.93 6.12
N LEU A 106 -10.52 -6.82 6.14
CA LEU A 106 -11.65 -6.59 5.24
C LEU A 106 -11.19 -6.43 3.79
N LEU A 107 -10.08 -5.73 3.56
CA LEU A 107 -9.47 -5.63 2.23
C LEU A 107 -9.18 -7.01 1.66
N ALA A 108 -8.49 -7.85 2.42
CA ALA A 108 -8.07 -9.18 1.97
C ALA A 108 -9.24 -10.17 1.79
N THR A 109 -10.27 -10.09 2.64
CA THR A 109 -11.33 -11.11 2.69
C THR A 109 -12.62 -10.72 1.97
N ARG A 110 -12.86 -9.43 1.76
CA ARG A 110 -14.10 -8.92 1.16
C ARG A 110 -13.84 -8.13 -0.12
N VAL A 111 -12.97 -7.12 -0.07
CA VAL A 111 -12.79 -6.19 -1.19
C VAL A 111 -12.06 -6.85 -2.35
N ILE A 112 -10.90 -7.46 -2.07
CA ILE A 112 -10.09 -8.13 -3.13
C ILE A 112 -10.83 -9.33 -3.73
N ALA A 113 -11.71 -9.97 -2.97
CA ALA A 113 -12.52 -11.09 -3.47
C ALA A 113 -13.47 -10.69 -4.63
N GLU A 114 -13.84 -9.42 -4.71
CA GLU A 114 -14.69 -8.87 -5.78
C GLU A 114 -13.90 -8.46 -7.04
N PHE A 115 -12.56 -8.51 -7.00
CA PHE A 115 -11.75 -8.11 -8.16
C PHE A 115 -11.89 -9.13 -9.29
N PRO A 116 -12.20 -8.69 -10.53
CA PRO A 116 -12.45 -9.59 -11.63
C PRO A 116 -11.19 -10.36 -12.03
N PRO A 117 -11.28 -11.69 -12.21
CA PRO A 117 -10.15 -12.48 -12.69
C PRO A 117 -9.82 -12.11 -14.15
N GLY A 118 -8.52 -12.14 -14.50
CA GLY A 118 -8.06 -11.86 -15.85
C GLY A 118 -8.09 -10.38 -16.27
N GLN A 119 -8.22 -9.48 -15.30
CA GLN A 119 -8.18 -8.04 -15.48
C GLN A 119 -7.29 -7.42 -14.40
N LEU A 120 -6.56 -6.37 -14.75
CA LEU A 120 -5.84 -5.57 -13.76
C LEU A 120 -6.82 -4.66 -13.02
N THR A 121 -6.78 -4.71 -11.71
CA THR A 121 -7.48 -3.76 -10.84
C THR A 121 -6.45 -2.88 -10.15
N VAL A 122 -6.56 -1.58 -10.36
CA VAL A 122 -5.74 -0.57 -9.68
C VAL A 122 -6.57 -0.01 -8.52
N LEU A 123 -6.19 -0.33 -7.29
CA LEU A 123 -6.81 0.21 -6.08
C LEU A 123 -6.03 1.44 -5.63
N ARG A 124 -6.68 2.59 -5.54
CA ARG A 124 -6.04 3.90 -5.32
C ARG A 124 -6.52 4.54 -4.02
N HIS A 125 -5.72 5.48 -3.51
CA HIS A 125 -6.06 6.36 -2.40
C HIS A 125 -6.31 5.60 -1.08
N SER A 126 -5.32 4.81 -0.65
CA SER A 126 -5.34 4.17 0.66
C SER A 126 -5.55 5.19 1.79
N PRO A 127 -6.14 4.81 2.93
CA PRO A 127 -6.26 5.70 4.08
C PRO A 127 -4.93 6.32 4.52
N ALA A 128 -4.94 7.55 5.01
CA ALA A 128 -3.74 8.25 5.47
C ALA A 128 -2.97 7.51 6.57
N SER A 129 -3.67 6.71 7.40
CA SER A 129 -3.04 5.83 8.40
C SER A 129 -2.15 4.75 7.76
N GLN A 130 -2.44 4.36 6.52
CA GLN A 130 -1.70 3.37 5.74
C GLN A 130 -0.81 4.00 4.66
N ALA A 131 -0.54 5.31 4.76
CA ALA A 131 0.23 6.04 3.76
C ALA A 131 1.69 5.57 3.63
N ALA A 132 2.26 5.01 4.70
CA ALA A 132 3.69 4.65 4.76
C ALA A 132 4.59 5.84 4.32
N LEU A 133 5.27 5.71 3.19
CA LEU A 133 6.15 6.75 2.61
C LEU A 133 5.44 7.59 1.53
N ALA A 134 4.16 7.35 1.29
CA ALA A 134 3.40 8.09 0.29
C ALA A 134 3.06 9.52 0.76
N ARG A 135 3.03 10.44 -0.18
CA ARG A 135 2.44 11.77 0.04
C ARG A 135 0.94 11.63 0.31
N LEU A 136 0.39 12.47 1.18
CA LEU A 136 -1.06 12.58 1.33
C LEU A 136 -1.67 13.26 0.11
N GLY A 137 -2.92 12.92 -0.18
CA GLY A 137 -3.65 13.48 -1.30
C GLY A 137 -3.82 15.01 -1.18
N PRO A 138 -3.48 15.78 -2.20
CA PRO A 138 -3.54 17.25 -2.12
C PRO A 138 -4.97 17.79 -2.04
N ALA A 139 -5.96 17.01 -2.45
CA ALA A 139 -7.39 17.38 -2.39
C ALA A 139 -8.07 16.83 -1.12
N ASP A 140 -7.57 15.75 -0.55
CA ASP A 140 -8.11 15.11 0.66
C ASP A 140 -6.94 14.47 1.44
N ASP A 141 -6.56 15.06 2.55
CA ASP A 141 -5.45 14.60 3.40
C ASP A 141 -5.78 13.35 4.23
N ARG A 142 -7.02 12.86 4.17
CA ARG A 142 -7.43 11.59 4.79
C ARG A 142 -6.99 10.38 3.99
N VAL A 143 -6.50 10.58 2.76
CA VAL A 143 -6.02 9.53 1.87
C VAL A 143 -4.59 9.80 1.41
N ALA A 144 -3.91 8.76 0.97
CA ALA A 144 -2.56 8.85 0.40
C ALA A 144 -2.59 8.74 -1.12
N ASP A 145 -1.69 9.42 -1.81
CA ASP A 145 -1.40 9.23 -3.23
C ASP A 145 -0.63 7.91 -3.43
N ARG A 146 -1.29 6.80 -3.08
CA ARG A 146 -0.79 5.43 -3.15
C ARG A 146 -1.75 4.57 -3.96
N PHE A 147 -1.20 3.57 -4.64
CA PHE A 147 -1.96 2.59 -5.40
C PHE A 147 -1.36 1.20 -5.28
N GLU A 148 -2.20 0.21 -5.46
CA GLU A 148 -1.82 -1.19 -5.59
C GLU A 148 -2.43 -1.76 -6.87
N VAL A 149 -1.71 -2.63 -7.57
CA VAL A 149 -2.18 -3.27 -8.79
C VAL A 149 -2.38 -4.75 -8.54
N PHE A 150 -3.56 -5.24 -8.82
CA PHE A 150 -3.95 -6.63 -8.65
C PHE A 150 -4.29 -7.29 -9.99
N LEU A 151 -4.01 -8.58 -10.11
CA LEU A 151 -4.56 -9.46 -11.12
C LEU A 151 -5.46 -10.50 -10.45
N GLY A 152 -6.77 -10.29 -10.51
CA GLY A 152 -7.69 -10.99 -9.61
C GLY A 152 -7.28 -10.75 -8.15
N PRO A 153 -7.10 -11.80 -7.32
CA PRO A 153 -6.73 -11.63 -5.92
C PRO A 153 -5.22 -11.47 -5.67
N VAL A 154 -4.40 -11.45 -6.71
CA VAL A 154 -2.94 -11.40 -6.57
C VAL A 154 -2.45 -9.97 -6.75
N GLU A 155 -1.84 -9.40 -5.69
CA GLU A 155 -1.14 -8.11 -5.77
C GLU A 155 0.15 -8.29 -6.58
N LEU A 156 0.31 -7.49 -7.64
CA LEU A 156 1.50 -7.49 -8.50
C LEU A 156 2.45 -6.35 -8.16
N ALA A 157 1.91 -5.17 -7.84
CA ALA A 157 2.70 -3.96 -7.63
C ALA A 157 2.05 -3.04 -6.60
N ASN A 158 2.89 -2.25 -5.94
CA ASN A 158 2.52 -1.21 -4.99
C ASN A 158 3.37 0.03 -5.30
N GLY A 159 2.73 1.16 -5.46
CA GLY A 159 3.40 2.40 -5.82
C GLY A 159 2.73 3.64 -5.20
N TYR A 160 3.44 4.75 -5.23
CA TYR A 160 2.94 6.00 -4.66
C TYR A 160 3.72 7.21 -5.16
N VAL A 161 3.14 8.39 -4.95
CA VAL A 161 3.89 9.65 -5.03
C VAL A 161 4.67 9.80 -3.74
N GLU A 162 5.98 10.03 -3.86
CA GLU A 162 6.89 10.06 -2.73
C GLU A 162 6.62 11.25 -1.78
N LEU A 163 6.69 10.98 -0.49
CA LEU A 163 6.74 12.01 0.54
C LEU A 163 8.10 12.68 0.50
N THR A 164 8.13 13.98 0.20
CA THR A 164 9.39 14.76 0.12
C THR A 164 9.62 15.65 1.35
N ASP A 165 8.66 15.73 2.28
CA ASP A 165 8.75 16.51 3.51
C ASP A 165 9.51 15.72 4.59
N ALA A 166 10.73 16.15 4.92
CA ALA A 166 11.59 15.53 5.91
C ALA A 166 10.98 15.53 7.32
N ALA A 167 10.29 16.61 7.72
CA ALA A 167 9.69 16.72 9.04
C ALA A 167 8.51 15.75 9.19
N GLU A 168 7.66 15.65 8.19
CA GLU A 168 6.58 14.68 8.14
C GLU A 168 7.10 13.24 8.13
N GLN A 169 8.17 12.97 7.37
CA GLN A 169 8.82 11.66 7.36
C GLN A 169 9.32 11.25 8.75
N ALA A 170 10.03 12.14 9.43
CA ALA A 170 10.53 11.90 10.79
C ALA A 170 9.37 11.65 11.77
N ARG A 171 8.29 12.42 11.67
CA ARG A 171 7.09 12.27 12.50
C ARG A 171 6.43 10.89 12.28
N ARG A 172 6.32 10.41 11.03
CA ARG A 172 5.75 9.10 10.72
C ARG A 172 6.60 7.95 11.24
N ILE A 173 7.93 8.03 11.11
CA ILE A 173 8.85 7.03 11.67
C ILE A 173 8.71 6.93 13.19
N GLU A 174 8.57 8.07 13.89
CA GLU A 174 8.38 8.05 15.34
C GLU A 174 6.99 7.48 15.72
N ALA A 175 5.95 7.80 14.98
CA ALA A 175 4.61 7.23 15.18
C ALA A 175 4.60 5.70 14.98
N ASP A 176 5.29 5.19 13.94
CA ASP A 176 5.48 3.74 13.73
C ASP A 176 6.25 3.11 14.90
N ASN A 177 7.33 3.74 15.35
CA ASN A 177 8.10 3.27 16.49
C ASN A 177 7.26 3.21 17.78
N GLU A 178 6.36 4.16 17.99
CA GLU A 178 5.44 4.14 19.12
C GLU A 178 4.43 2.99 19.01
N ALA A 179 3.87 2.76 17.81
CA ALA A 179 3.01 1.62 17.55
C ALA A 179 3.76 0.28 17.77
N ARG A 180 5.02 0.19 17.34
CA ARG A 180 5.87 -0.98 17.59
C ARG A 180 6.11 -1.22 19.08
N ARG A 181 6.36 -0.16 19.88
CA ARG A 181 6.50 -0.26 21.35
C ARG A 181 5.23 -0.81 21.99
N ARG A 182 4.05 -0.28 21.61
CA ARG A 182 2.76 -0.78 22.12
C ARG A 182 2.55 -2.26 21.81
N ARG A 183 2.99 -2.73 20.63
CA ARG A 183 2.90 -4.13 20.19
C ARG A 183 4.05 -5.02 20.72
N GLY A 184 4.95 -4.51 21.57
CA GLY A 184 6.12 -5.24 22.08
C GLY A 184 7.12 -5.63 20.98
N ARG A 185 7.11 -4.93 19.84
CA ARG A 185 8.05 -5.16 18.74
C ARG A 185 9.30 -4.30 18.87
N PRO A 186 10.46 -4.74 18.37
CA PRO A 186 11.67 -3.92 18.35
C PRO A 186 11.45 -2.60 17.61
N VAL A 187 11.86 -1.48 18.21
CA VAL A 187 11.88 -0.18 17.54
C VAL A 187 13.00 -0.11 16.51
N ARG A 188 12.82 0.68 15.48
CA ARG A 188 13.82 0.94 14.45
C ARG A 188 14.38 2.35 14.66
N PRO A 189 15.70 2.53 14.71
CA PRO A 189 16.27 3.88 14.83
C PRO A 189 15.90 4.70 13.60
N VAL A 190 15.62 5.99 13.83
CA VAL A 190 15.43 6.94 12.72
C VAL A 190 16.77 7.07 11.97
N ASP A 191 16.73 6.85 10.68
CA ASP A 191 17.91 7.08 9.82
C ASP A 191 18.11 8.59 9.63
N LYS A 192 19.09 9.13 10.36
CA LYS A 192 19.40 10.55 10.29
C LYS A 192 19.93 10.97 8.93
N GLN A 193 20.67 10.10 8.24
CA GLN A 193 21.20 10.40 6.91
C GLN A 193 20.09 10.53 5.88
N LEU A 194 19.04 9.69 5.99
CA LEU A 194 17.84 9.83 5.17
C LEU A 194 17.16 11.18 5.39
N ILE A 195 16.94 11.56 6.67
CA ILE A 195 16.30 12.84 6.99
C ILE A 195 17.13 14.02 6.49
N GLU A 196 18.44 14.02 6.73
CA GLU A 196 19.37 15.05 6.25
C GLU A 196 19.37 15.16 4.71
N ALA A 197 19.31 14.01 4.00
CA ALA A 197 19.23 14.00 2.55
C ALA A 197 17.90 14.57 2.06
N MET A 198 16.78 14.28 2.73
CA MET A 198 15.47 14.86 2.42
C MET A 198 15.44 16.37 2.69
N GLU A 199 16.07 16.84 3.78
CA GLU A 199 16.21 18.28 4.09
C GLU A 199 17.04 19.02 3.02
N ALA A 200 18.05 18.36 2.45
CA ALA A 200 18.83 18.90 1.34
C ALA A 200 18.02 19.04 0.02
N GLY A 201 16.88 18.39 -0.05
CA GLY A 201 15.90 18.48 -1.15
C GLY A 201 15.78 17.19 -1.94
N LEU A 202 14.69 16.45 -1.70
CA LEU A 202 14.26 15.34 -2.56
C LEU A 202 13.38 15.88 -3.68
N PRO A 203 13.71 15.67 -4.97
CA PRO A 203 12.86 16.10 -6.05
C PRO A 203 11.52 15.36 -6.04
N ALA A 204 10.43 16.03 -6.42
CA ALA A 204 9.14 15.40 -6.58
C ALA A 204 9.25 14.22 -7.55
N CYS A 205 8.81 13.05 -7.12
CA CYS A 205 8.83 11.81 -7.89
C CYS A 205 7.71 10.87 -7.45
N ALA A 206 7.45 9.87 -8.28
CA ALA A 206 6.58 8.77 -7.95
C ALA A 206 7.31 7.46 -8.25
N GLY A 207 7.14 6.47 -7.39
CA GLY A 207 7.81 5.20 -7.48
C GLY A 207 6.86 4.02 -7.38
N VAL A 208 7.36 2.85 -7.81
CA VAL A 208 6.63 1.60 -7.74
C VAL A 208 7.57 0.42 -7.51
N ALA A 209 7.09 -0.53 -6.73
CA ALA A 209 7.69 -1.84 -6.51
C ALA A 209 6.79 -2.94 -7.10
N LEU A 210 7.36 -3.84 -7.87
CA LEU A 210 6.69 -4.95 -8.54
C LEU A 210 7.38 -6.27 -8.19
N GLY A 211 6.59 -7.28 -7.79
CA GLY A 211 7.07 -8.64 -7.54
C GLY A 211 7.12 -9.46 -8.83
N LEU A 212 8.28 -10.04 -9.17
CA LEU A 212 8.46 -10.79 -10.41
C LEU A 212 7.93 -12.22 -10.36
N GLU A 213 7.84 -12.82 -9.19
CA GLU A 213 7.41 -14.23 -9.03
C GLU A 213 5.89 -14.39 -8.91
N ARG A 214 5.12 -13.32 -9.08
CA ARG A 214 3.64 -13.31 -8.98
C ARG A 214 2.94 -13.33 -10.30
#